data_612d614a301d0530d5815b0549a8180b
#
_entry.id   612d614a301d0530d5815b0549a8180b
#
_cell.length_a   1.000
_cell.length_b   1.000
_cell.length_c   1.000
_cell.angle_alpha   90.00
_cell.angle_beta   90.00
_cell.angle_gamma   90.00
#
_symmetry.space_group_name_H-M   'P 1'
#
loop_
_entity.id
_entity.type
_entity.pdbx_description
1 polymer ?
#
loop_
_entity_poly.entity_id
_entity_poly.type
_entity_poly.pdbx_seq_one_letter_code
_entity_poly.pdbx_strand_id
1 'polypeptide(L)'
;VVDYGRPYNSEMSWIDNALTEHQRAPFHAIISQQNPAGSAAVLPVADIDEHQPLMAVAQDRAVSREAESIAGALSGFLRVSTRILFVDPFFDPYNARYKSSLRACLAVVKANNPGAACEIHYRYHNNKPTNTELEREAANLFNGVIPEGLAVSVYCWRQKNGGADFHARYLLTERGGVGIDAGFSAEGGHQTTDMHLMSVVLSQARLTAFARDTTDFELVEPVLEIRSDGSVRRLKLLSTSLRPTESHRTDTSVILRE
;
A
#
# COMPACT_ATOMS: atom_id res chain seq x y z
N VAL A 1 -10.32 -4.78 15.54
CA VAL A 1 -9.07 -4.59 16.30
C VAL A 1 -7.98 -5.35 15.55
N VAL A 2 -6.95 -4.68 15.08
CA VAL A 2 -5.81 -5.34 14.44
C VAL A 2 -4.82 -5.70 15.53
N ASP A 3 -4.62 -6.99 15.74
CA ASP A 3 -3.59 -7.50 16.63
C ASP A 3 -2.23 -7.45 15.89
N TYR A 4 -1.33 -6.64 16.39
CA TYR A 4 0.03 -6.54 15.86
C TYR A 4 1.02 -7.46 16.59
N GLY A 5 0.53 -8.41 17.40
CA GLY A 5 1.39 -9.30 18.18
C GLY A 5 2.23 -8.57 19.21
N ARG A 6 1.77 -7.43 19.71
CA ARG A 6 2.47 -6.71 20.78
C ARG A 6 2.36 -7.47 22.09
N PRO A 7 3.47 -7.59 22.86
CA PRO A 7 3.43 -8.21 24.17
C PRO A 7 2.39 -7.52 25.08
N TYR A 8 1.70 -8.32 25.87
CA TYR A 8 0.75 -7.85 26.86
C TYR A 8 1.00 -8.56 28.19
N ASN A 9 1.19 -7.80 29.27
CA ASN A 9 1.32 -8.30 30.61
C ASN A 9 -0.03 -8.15 31.36
N SER A 10 -0.66 -9.25 31.71
CA SER A 10 -1.96 -9.25 32.41
C SER A 10 -1.90 -8.75 33.88
N GLU A 11 -0.70 -8.63 34.45
CA GLU A 11 -0.51 -8.09 35.80
C GLU A 11 -0.45 -6.57 35.84
N MET A 12 -0.32 -5.93 34.66
CA MET A 12 -0.29 -4.47 34.49
C MET A 12 -1.64 -3.96 34.02
N SER A 13 -1.94 -2.71 34.35
CA SER A 13 -3.09 -2.04 33.75
C SER A 13 -2.94 -1.92 32.23
N TRP A 14 -4.06 -1.77 31.50
CA TRP A 14 -4.02 -1.59 30.07
C TRP A 14 -3.18 -0.37 29.65
N ILE A 15 -3.31 0.75 30.38
CA ILE A 15 -2.58 1.98 30.07
C ILE A 15 -1.08 1.82 30.32
N ASP A 16 -0.67 1.11 31.38
CA ASP A 16 0.74 0.85 31.67
C ASP A 16 1.36 -0.07 30.62
N ASN A 17 0.62 -1.09 30.15
CA ASN A 17 1.03 -1.91 29.00
C ASN A 17 1.23 -1.05 27.75
N ALA A 18 0.26 -0.19 27.45
CA ALA A 18 0.34 0.68 26.28
C ALA A 18 1.53 1.64 26.36
N LEU A 19 1.81 2.23 27.52
CA LEU A 19 2.95 3.12 27.74
C LEU A 19 4.29 2.39 27.64
N THR A 20 4.38 1.18 28.21
CA THR A 20 5.57 0.33 28.10
C THR A 20 5.85 -0.03 26.63
N GLU A 21 4.82 -0.43 25.89
CA GLU A 21 4.95 -0.74 24.46
C GLU A 21 5.25 0.50 23.62
N HIS A 22 4.74 1.66 24.00
CA HIS A 22 5.05 2.92 23.35
C HIS A 22 6.55 3.27 23.42
N GLN A 23 7.20 2.96 24.53
CA GLN A 23 8.64 3.16 24.68
C GLN A 23 9.46 2.26 23.73
N ARG A 24 9.00 1.01 23.53
CA ARG A 24 9.67 0.04 22.66
C ARG A 24 9.39 0.27 21.18
N ALA A 25 8.13 0.50 20.85
CA ALA A 25 7.61 0.69 19.48
C ALA A 25 6.51 1.77 19.51
N PRO A 26 6.87 3.04 19.26
CA PRO A 26 5.97 4.17 19.48
C PRO A 26 4.63 4.05 18.73
N PHE A 27 3.55 4.31 19.46
CA PHE A 27 2.25 4.62 18.87
C PHE A 27 2.23 6.09 18.43
N HIS A 28 1.43 6.40 17.42
CA HIS A 28 1.17 7.80 17.08
C HIS A 28 0.41 8.51 18.22
N ALA A 29 -0.62 7.86 18.74
CA ALA A 29 -1.37 8.30 19.93
C ALA A 29 -1.93 7.07 20.67
N ILE A 30 -2.11 7.20 21.97
CA ILE A 30 -2.81 6.24 22.84
C ILE A 30 -4.09 6.92 23.30
N ILE A 31 -5.25 6.45 22.85
CA ILE A 31 -6.54 7.01 23.27
C ILE A 31 -7.01 6.28 24.53
N SER A 32 -7.24 7.02 25.59
CA SER A 32 -7.68 6.49 26.89
C SER A 32 -8.66 7.42 27.57
N GLN A 33 -9.40 6.93 28.54
CA GLN A 33 -10.27 7.78 29.38
C GLN A 33 -9.46 8.71 30.27
N GLN A 34 -8.27 8.30 30.69
CA GLN A 34 -7.44 9.05 31.61
C GLN A 34 -5.98 8.98 31.16
N ASN A 35 -5.19 9.96 31.60
CA ASN A 35 -3.74 10.04 31.40
C ASN A 35 -3.02 10.11 32.76
N PRO A 36 -2.98 9.03 33.53
CA PRO A 36 -2.46 9.06 34.90
C PRO A 36 -0.96 9.38 34.97
N ALA A 37 -0.21 9.04 33.92
CA ALA A 37 1.22 9.29 33.83
C ALA A 37 1.59 10.67 33.22
N GLY A 38 0.61 11.47 32.77
CA GLY A 38 0.85 12.73 32.08
C GLY A 38 1.64 12.58 30.76
N SER A 39 1.56 11.41 30.13
CA SER A 39 2.30 11.13 28.90
C SER A 39 1.77 11.96 27.72
N ALA A 40 2.66 12.63 26.99
CA ALA A 40 2.31 13.38 25.80
C ALA A 40 1.74 12.50 24.65
N ALA A 41 1.96 11.18 24.70
CA ALA A 41 1.42 10.24 23.75
C ALA A 41 -0.02 9.79 24.08
N VAL A 42 -0.51 10.09 25.28
CA VAL A 42 -1.86 9.72 25.72
C VAL A 42 -2.82 10.88 25.51
N LEU A 43 -3.85 10.64 24.73
CA LEU A 43 -4.93 11.57 24.45
C LEU A 43 -6.18 11.10 25.23
N PRO A 44 -6.61 11.84 26.26
CA PRO A 44 -7.88 11.58 26.93
C PRO A 44 -9.05 11.71 25.96
N VAL A 45 -10.03 10.81 26.05
CA VAL A 45 -11.20 10.83 25.16
C VAL A 45 -11.94 12.17 25.24
N ALA A 46 -11.97 12.80 26.42
CA ALA A 46 -12.61 14.11 26.63
C ALA A 46 -11.93 15.26 25.87
N ASP A 47 -10.65 15.09 25.52
CA ASP A 47 -9.83 16.12 24.87
C ASP A 47 -9.70 15.90 23.36
N ILE A 48 -10.45 14.94 22.80
CA ILE A 48 -10.43 14.66 21.36
C ILE A 48 -11.25 15.73 20.64
N ASP A 49 -10.55 16.55 19.88
CA ASP A 49 -11.15 17.51 18.93
C ASP A 49 -10.28 17.65 17.67
N GLU A 50 -10.74 18.41 16.71
CA GLU A 50 -10.06 18.62 15.42
C GLU A 50 -8.76 19.46 15.55
N HIS A 51 -8.54 20.11 16.69
CA HIS A 51 -7.37 20.97 16.95
C HIS A 51 -6.26 20.23 17.74
N GLN A 52 -6.56 19.01 18.20
CA GLN A 52 -5.60 18.22 18.95
C GLN A 52 -4.35 17.89 18.12
N PRO A 53 -3.12 18.26 18.55
CA PRO A 53 -1.91 18.00 17.77
C PRO A 53 -1.70 16.51 17.40
N LEU A 54 -2.12 15.58 18.27
CA LEU A 54 -2.05 14.14 17.99
C LEU A 54 -3.08 13.67 16.97
N MET A 55 -4.11 14.47 16.69
CA MET A 55 -5.11 14.20 15.66
C MET A 55 -4.83 14.98 14.37
N ALA A 56 -3.95 15.98 14.44
CA ALA A 56 -3.54 16.77 13.28
C ALA A 56 -2.54 15.98 12.44
N VAL A 57 -3.00 15.42 11.33
CA VAL A 57 -2.15 14.76 10.33
C VAL A 57 -1.95 15.70 9.16
N ALA A 58 -0.70 15.96 8.79
CA ALA A 58 -0.41 16.71 7.57
C ALA A 58 -1.03 16.00 6.36
N GLN A 59 -1.96 16.69 5.68
CA GLN A 59 -2.67 16.14 4.54
C GLN A 59 -1.81 16.13 3.27
N ASP A 60 -0.87 17.06 3.19
CA ASP A 60 0.06 17.21 2.07
C ASP A 60 1.43 17.69 2.56
N ARG A 61 2.44 17.42 1.76
CA ARG A 61 3.80 17.93 1.97
C ARG A 61 4.65 17.81 0.73
N ALA A 62 5.58 18.75 0.55
CA ALA A 62 6.66 18.63 -0.41
C ALA A 62 7.73 17.67 0.14
N VAL A 63 8.14 16.70 -0.68
CA VAL A 63 9.13 15.68 -0.34
C VAL A 63 10.28 15.75 -1.35
N SER A 64 11.53 15.70 -0.87
CA SER A 64 12.69 15.58 -1.76
C SER A 64 12.58 14.31 -2.60
N ARG A 65 12.93 14.42 -3.90
CA ARG A 65 12.93 13.28 -4.82
C ARG A 65 14.18 12.39 -4.68
N GLU A 66 14.64 12.23 -3.45
CA GLU A 66 15.61 11.21 -3.08
C GLU A 66 14.90 9.93 -2.65
N ALA A 67 15.49 8.78 -2.95
CA ALA A 67 14.87 7.47 -2.70
C ALA A 67 14.48 7.28 -1.21
N GLU A 68 15.37 7.66 -0.31
CA GLU A 68 15.19 7.57 1.14
C GLU A 68 14.12 8.55 1.64
N SER A 69 14.05 9.75 1.07
CA SER A 69 13.05 10.76 1.42
C SER A 69 11.65 10.30 0.99
N ILE A 70 11.53 9.73 -0.21
CA ILE A 70 10.29 9.13 -0.72
C ILE A 70 9.85 7.97 0.20
N ALA A 71 10.75 7.03 0.51
CA ALA A 71 10.45 5.89 1.36
C ALA A 71 10.10 6.33 2.80
N GLY A 72 10.81 7.33 3.34
CA GLY A 72 10.53 7.92 4.65
C GLY A 72 9.14 8.56 4.72
N ALA A 73 8.75 9.28 3.66
CA ALA A 73 7.43 9.89 3.55
C ALA A 73 6.29 8.86 3.55
N LEU A 74 6.51 7.70 2.94
CA LEU A 74 5.55 6.62 2.79
C LEU A 74 5.62 5.59 3.94
N SER A 75 6.60 5.71 4.83
CA SER A 75 6.94 4.69 5.83
C SER A 75 5.78 4.31 6.75
N GLY A 76 4.87 5.23 7.06
CA GLY A 76 3.69 4.97 7.87
C GLY A 76 2.83 3.83 7.30
N PHE A 77 2.56 3.87 5.98
CA PHE A 77 1.81 2.81 5.30
C PHE A 77 2.66 1.56 5.06
N LEU A 78 3.92 1.72 4.66
CA LEU A 78 4.81 0.60 4.35
C LEU A 78 5.06 -0.33 5.54
N ARG A 79 5.02 0.20 6.77
CA ARG A 79 5.25 -0.57 8.00
C ARG A 79 4.07 -1.41 8.45
N VAL A 80 2.84 -0.97 8.14
CA VAL A 80 1.63 -1.51 8.79
C VAL A 80 0.66 -2.18 7.84
N SER A 81 0.87 -2.05 6.52
CA SER A 81 -0.06 -2.57 5.52
C SER A 81 0.31 -3.98 5.08
N THR A 82 -0.68 -4.83 4.92
CA THR A 82 -0.50 -6.22 4.45
C THR A 82 -0.50 -6.34 2.93
N ARG A 83 -1.06 -5.36 2.23
CA ARG A 83 -1.05 -5.25 0.78
C ARG A 83 -0.64 -3.84 0.36
N ILE A 84 0.37 -3.73 -0.49
CA ILE A 84 1.01 -2.48 -0.88
C ILE A 84 1.13 -2.43 -2.41
N LEU A 85 0.45 -1.47 -3.05
CA LEU A 85 0.50 -1.24 -4.48
C LEU A 85 1.32 0.03 -4.76
N PHE A 86 2.40 -0.13 -5.50
CA PHE A 86 3.16 0.95 -6.13
C PHE A 86 2.57 1.19 -7.51
N VAL A 87 1.72 2.19 -7.64
CA VAL A 87 1.02 2.52 -8.89
C VAL A 87 1.72 3.68 -9.56
N ASP A 88 2.42 3.42 -10.65
CA ASP A 88 3.07 4.45 -11.45
C ASP A 88 3.01 4.08 -12.94
N PRO A 89 2.18 4.75 -13.75
CA PRO A 89 2.04 4.46 -15.18
C PRO A 89 3.34 4.63 -15.96
N PHE A 90 4.30 5.36 -15.41
CA PHE A 90 5.60 5.63 -16.04
C PHE A 90 6.73 4.76 -15.50
N PHE A 91 6.45 3.89 -14.54
CA PHE A 91 7.46 2.98 -14.01
C PHE A 91 8.21 2.27 -15.14
N ASP A 92 9.53 2.32 -15.06
CA ASP A 92 10.44 1.69 -16.02
C ASP A 92 11.52 0.92 -15.26
N PRO A 93 11.52 -0.42 -15.33
CA PRO A 93 12.51 -1.25 -14.65
C PRO A 93 13.94 -1.10 -15.19
N TYR A 94 14.13 -0.55 -16.39
CA TYR A 94 15.45 -0.22 -16.91
C TYR A 94 16.04 1.05 -16.30
N ASN A 95 15.19 1.93 -15.78
CA ASN A 95 15.62 3.21 -15.23
C ASN A 95 16.01 3.06 -13.75
N ALA A 96 17.26 3.35 -13.41
CA ALA A 96 17.81 3.27 -12.07
C ALA A 96 17.07 4.14 -11.04
N ARG A 97 16.45 5.27 -11.48
CA ARG A 97 15.70 6.18 -10.62
C ARG A 97 14.45 5.53 -9.99
N TYR A 98 13.73 4.72 -10.76
CA TYR A 98 12.59 3.95 -10.22
C TYR A 98 13.06 2.82 -9.31
N LYS A 99 14.16 2.15 -9.69
CA LYS A 99 14.72 1.05 -8.91
C LYS A 99 15.21 1.51 -7.53
N SER A 100 15.85 2.68 -7.42
CA SER A 100 16.35 3.19 -6.15
C SER A 100 15.23 3.47 -5.15
N SER A 101 14.15 4.14 -5.58
CA SER A 101 12.99 4.40 -4.72
C SER A 101 12.25 3.13 -4.32
N LEU A 102 12.06 2.21 -5.28
CA LEU A 102 11.44 0.93 -5.00
C LEU A 102 12.25 0.13 -3.97
N ARG A 103 13.59 0.07 -4.13
CA ARG A 103 14.50 -0.57 -3.17
C ARG A 103 14.37 0.03 -1.77
N ALA A 104 14.37 1.36 -1.66
CA ALA A 104 14.25 2.04 -0.37
C ALA A 104 12.89 1.73 0.30
N CYS A 105 11.79 1.77 -0.46
CA CYS A 105 10.47 1.40 0.04
C CYS A 105 10.40 -0.07 0.48
N LEU A 106 10.90 -0.99 -0.35
CA LEU A 106 10.91 -2.42 -0.02
C LEU A 106 11.80 -2.74 1.18
N ALA A 107 12.88 -1.98 1.41
CA ALA A 107 13.70 -2.11 2.62
C ALA A 107 12.91 -1.78 3.88
N VAL A 108 12.06 -0.73 3.85
CA VAL A 108 11.15 -0.40 4.96
C VAL A 108 10.15 -1.53 5.19
N VAL A 109 9.55 -2.07 4.14
CA VAL A 109 8.63 -3.23 4.24
C VAL A 109 9.33 -4.41 4.85
N LYS A 110 10.51 -4.80 4.34
CA LYS A 110 11.28 -5.95 4.83
C LYS A 110 11.60 -5.84 6.32
N ALA A 111 11.99 -4.65 6.77
CA ALA A 111 12.37 -4.42 8.16
C ALA A 111 11.18 -4.47 9.14
N ASN A 112 9.96 -4.16 8.69
CA ASN A 112 8.82 -3.98 9.59
C ASN A 112 7.66 -4.95 9.34
N ASN A 113 7.45 -5.37 8.09
CA ASN A 113 6.34 -6.25 7.70
C ASN A 113 6.73 -7.16 6.52
N PRO A 114 7.64 -8.14 6.73
CA PRO A 114 8.16 -8.98 5.64
C PRO A 114 7.12 -9.90 5.00
N GLY A 115 5.93 -10.03 5.59
CA GLY A 115 4.82 -10.81 5.04
C GLY A 115 3.88 -10.01 4.13
N ALA A 116 4.11 -8.71 3.93
CA ALA A 116 3.28 -7.89 3.07
C ALA A 116 3.38 -8.30 1.59
N ALA A 117 2.23 -8.33 0.91
CA ALA A 117 2.16 -8.48 -0.53
C ALA A 117 2.50 -7.14 -1.20
N CYS A 118 3.60 -7.10 -1.96
CA CYS A 118 4.03 -5.93 -2.71
C CYS A 118 3.70 -6.08 -4.20
N GLU A 119 3.06 -5.07 -4.77
CA GLU A 119 2.62 -5.06 -6.16
C GLU A 119 3.14 -3.80 -6.87
N ILE A 120 3.61 -3.94 -8.11
CA ILE A 120 3.94 -2.82 -9.00
C ILE A 120 2.90 -2.80 -10.11
N HIS A 121 2.25 -1.66 -10.31
CA HIS A 121 1.26 -1.44 -11.35
C HIS A 121 1.73 -0.35 -12.29
N TYR A 122 1.97 -0.69 -13.56
CA TYR A 122 2.41 0.27 -14.57
C TYR A 122 1.59 0.14 -15.86
N ARG A 123 1.68 1.20 -16.69
CA ARG A 123 0.97 1.23 -17.97
C ARG A 123 1.82 0.63 -19.07
N TYR A 124 1.20 -0.21 -19.91
CA TYR A 124 1.79 -0.70 -21.14
C TYR A 124 2.20 0.47 -22.05
N HIS A 125 3.40 0.39 -22.58
CA HIS A 125 3.92 1.33 -23.56
C HIS A 125 4.97 0.63 -24.43
N ASN A 126 5.03 0.95 -25.72
CA ASN A 126 5.93 0.30 -26.68
C ASN A 126 7.43 0.44 -26.32
N ASN A 127 7.79 1.44 -25.54
CA ASN A 127 9.17 1.68 -25.10
C ASN A 127 9.52 0.98 -23.78
N LYS A 128 8.60 0.20 -23.23
CA LYS A 128 8.84 -0.57 -22.00
C LYS A 128 8.96 -2.06 -22.32
N PRO A 129 9.62 -2.84 -21.45
CA PRO A 129 9.74 -4.26 -21.69
C PRO A 129 8.37 -4.91 -21.73
N THR A 130 8.20 -5.83 -22.67
CA THR A 130 7.08 -6.76 -22.65
C THR A 130 7.19 -7.69 -21.43
N ASN A 131 6.10 -8.32 -21.02
CA ASN A 131 6.15 -9.27 -19.91
C ASN A 131 7.14 -10.43 -20.17
N THR A 132 7.31 -10.85 -21.42
CA THR A 132 8.28 -11.87 -21.81
C THR A 132 9.72 -11.38 -21.64
N GLU A 133 10.02 -10.16 -22.04
CA GLU A 133 11.35 -9.55 -21.84
C GLU A 133 11.62 -9.33 -20.37
N LEU A 134 10.64 -8.83 -19.61
CA LEU A 134 10.75 -8.65 -18.18
C LEU A 134 11.03 -9.97 -17.45
N GLU A 135 10.34 -11.05 -17.83
CA GLU A 135 10.57 -12.38 -17.30
C GLU A 135 12.01 -12.87 -17.57
N ARG A 136 12.51 -12.69 -18.80
CA ARG A 136 13.85 -13.10 -19.19
C ARG A 136 14.96 -12.31 -18.47
N GLU A 137 14.70 -11.00 -18.24
CA GLU A 137 15.72 -10.07 -17.73
C GLU A 137 15.56 -9.77 -16.24
N ALA A 138 14.58 -10.37 -15.56
CA ALA A 138 14.22 -10.06 -14.17
C ALA A 138 15.43 -10.14 -13.22
N ALA A 139 16.28 -11.15 -13.36
CA ALA A 139 17.47 -11.31 -12.54
C ALA A 139 18.42 -10.10 -12.63
N ASN A 140 18.56 -9.52 -13.81
CA ASN A 140 19.40 -8.32 -14.01
C ASN A 140 18.69 -7.05 -13.57
N LEU A 141 17.40 -6.93 -13.90
CA LEU A 141 16.63 -5.72 -13.65
C LEU A 141 16.35 -5.48 -12.17
N PHE A 142 16.09 -6.54 -11.40
CA PHE A 142 15.73 -6.45 -9.98
C PHE A 142 16.86 -6.89 -9.03
N ASN A 143 18.06 -7.16 -9.57
CA ASN A 143 19.22 -7.47 -8.74
C ASN A 143 19.48 -6.33 -7.73
N GLY A 144 19.52 -6.69 -6.44
CA GLY A 144 19.71 -5.75 -5.34
C GLY A 144 18.55 -4.75 -5.13
N VAL A 145 17.42 -4.89 -5.84
CA VAL A 145 16.22 -4.05 -5.66
C VAL A 145 15.25 -4.70 -4.69
N ILE A 146 14.97 -5.98 -4.85
CA ILE A 146 14.07 -6.74 -3.98
C ILE A 146 14.89 -7.33 -2.83
N PRO A 147 14.62 -6.98 -1.56
CA PRO A 147 15.29 -7.57 -0.41
C PRO A 147 15.07 -9.08 -0.31
N GLU A 148 16.06 -9.80 0.22
CA GLU A 148 15.98 -11.25 0.42
C GLU A 148 14.72 -11.64 1.22
N GLY A 149 14.02 -12.68 0.73
CA GLY A 149 12.78 -13.18 1.33
C GLY A 149 11.54 -12.37 1.01
N LEU A 150 11.63 -11.29 0.19
CA LEU A 150 10.47 -10.64 -0.40
C LEU A 150 10.26 -11.09 -1.84
N ALA A 151 9.03 -10.92 -2.29
CA ALA A 151 8.63 -11.02 -3.69
C ALA A 151 7.78 -9.82 -4.07
N VAL A 152 7.81 -9.45 -5.36
CA VAL A 152 7.01 -8.36 -5.90
C VAL A 152 6.23 -8.88 -7.10
N SER A 153 4.91 -8.66 -7.09
CA SER A 153 4.05 -8.98 -8.23
C SER A 153 3.98 -7.79 -9.18
N VAL A 154 4.18 -8.02 -10.46
CA VAL A 154 4.25 -6.96 -11.48
C VAL A 154 3.05 -7.06 -12.41
N TYR A 155 2.26 -5.99 -12.43
CA TYR A 155 1.03 -5.84 -13.21
C TYR A 155 1.23 -4.79 -14.30
N CYS A 156 1.09 -5.20 -15.54
CA CYS A 156 1.09 -4.31 -16.70
C CYS A 156 -0.36 -4.08 -17.16
N TRP A 157 -0.76 -2.84 -17.32
CA TRP A 157 -2.13 -2.47 -17.67
C TRP A 157 -2.18 -1.72 -18.99
N ARG A 158 -3.17 -2.04 -19.82
CA ARG A 158 -3.51 -1.26 -21.00
C ARG A 158 -4.75 -0.42 -20.72
N GLN A 159 -4.68 0.84 -21.10
CA GLN A 159 -5.84 1.72 -21.04
C GLN A 159 -6.85 1.32 -22.12
N LYS A 160 -8.12 1.19 -21.75
CA LYS A 160 -9.19 0.93 -22.69
C LYS A 160 -9.55 2.18 -23.47
N ASN A 161 -9.94 2.02 -24.75
CA ASN A 161 -10.44 3.12 -25.55
C ASN A 161 -11.70 3.71 -24.91
N GLY A 162 -11.69 5.02 -24.61
CA GLY A 162 -12.81 5.69 -23.91
C GLY A 162 -12.94 5.34 -22.44
N GLY A 163 -12.02 4.55 -21.88
CA GLY A 163 -11.98 4.19 -20.45
C GLY A 163 -11.27 5.23 -19.58
N ALA A 164 -11.11 4.90 -18.31
CA ALA A 164 -10.41 5.74 -17.33
C ALA A 164 -8.96 6.00 -17.76
N ASP A 165 -8.47 7.22 -17.52
CA ASP A 165 -7.06 7.55 -17.76
C ASP A 165 -6.16 6.94 -16.68
N PHE A 166 -5.11 6.23 -17.12
CA PHE A 166 -4.06 5.74 -16.23
C PHE A 166 -2.85 6.68 -16.30
N HIS A 167 -2.92 7.77 -15.57
CA HIS A 167 -1.87 8.81 -15.53
C HIS A 167 -1.38 9.11 -14.11
N ALA A 168 -2.26 9.06 -13.12
CA ALA A 168 -1.95 9.40 -11.75
C ALA A 168 -1.09 8.31 -11.06
N ARG A 169 -0.33 8.70 -10.04
CA ARG A 169 0.62 7.86 -9.30
C ARG A 169 0.21 7.80 -7.84
N TYR A 170 0.27 6.60 -7.27
CA TYR A 170 -0.20 6.34 -5.93
C TYR A 170 0.65 5.30 -5.21
N LEU A 171 0.80 5.46 -3.91
CA LEU A 171 0.92 4.31 -3.02
C LEU A 171 -0.49 3.99 -2.53
N LEU A 172 -0.97 2.78 -2.79
CA LEU A 172 -2.28 2.31 -2.31
C LEU A 172 -2.11 1.12 -1.39
N THR A 173 -2.89 1.11 -0.33
CA THR A 173 -2.91 0.01 0.64
C THR A 173 -4.33 -0.23 1.14
N GLU A 174 -4.59 -1.34 1.82
CA GLU A 174 -5.87 -1.60 2.48
C GLU A 174 -6.17 -0.61 3.63
N ARG A 175 -5.18 0.20 4.03
CA ARG A 175 -5.33 1.18 5.13
C ARG A 175 -5.50 2.61 4.65
N GLY A 176 -5.26 2.87 3.39
CA GLY A 176 -5.35 4.20 2.79
C GLY A 176 -4.42 4.36 1.61
N GLY A 177 -4.26 5.57 1.12
CA GLY A 177 -3.42 5.86 -0.02
C GLY A 177 -2.76 7.22 0.04
N VAL A 178 -1.68 7.36 -0.72
CA VAL A 178 -0.94 8.61 -0.92
C VAL A 178 -0.86 8.88 -2.42
N GLY A 179 -1.33 10.05 -2.86
CA GLY A 179 -1.04 10.56 -4.20
C GLY A 179 0.36 11.13 -4.26
N ILE A 180 1.04 10.95 -5.41
CA ILE A 180 2.44 11.35 -5.61
C ILE A 180 2.56 12.03 -6.97
N ASP A 181 2.67 13.35 -7.01
CA ASP A 181 2.55 14.11 -8.27
C ASP A 181 3.61 13.76 -9.31
N ALA A 182 4.87 13.63 -8.90
CA ALA A 182 5.97 13.27 -9.81
C ALA A 182 6.26 11.76 -9.85
N GLY A 183 5.47 10.92 -9.11
CA GLY A 183 5.65 9.47 -9.04
C GLY A 183 6.86 9.02 -8.22
N PHE A 184 7.26 7.78 -8.47
CA PHE A 184 8.32 7.11 -7.69
C PHE A 184 9.73 7.33 -8.24
N SER A 185 9.93 8.13 -9.29
CA SER A 185 11.25 8.36 -9.85
C SER A 185 12.11 9.24 -8.95
N ALA A 186 13.23 8.75 -8.45
CA ALA A 186 14.21 9.53 -7.71
C ALA A 186 15.05 10.38 -8.68
N GLU A 187 15.00 11.72 -8.51
CA GLU A 187 15.67 12.68 -9.42
C GLU A 187 16.81 13.45 -8.72
N GLY A 188 17.01 13.21 -7.43
CA GLY A 188 17.99 13.89 -6.58
C GLY A 188 17.39 14.97 -5.68
N GLY A 189 18.15 15.36 -4.66
CA GLY A 189 17.67 16.16 -3.54
C GLY A 189 17.29 17.61 -3.84
N HIS A 190 17.66 18.12 -5.01
CA HIS A 190 17.30 19.47 -5.46
C HIS A 190 15.90 19.57 -6.09
N GLN A 191 15.24 18.43 -6.31
CA GLN A 191 13.88 18.37 -6.82
C GLN A 191 12.92 17.86 -5.72
N THR A 192 11.69 18.33 -5.76
CA THR A 192 10.62 17.89 -4.86
C THR A 192 9.45 17.30 -5.62
N THR A 193 8.64 16.52 -4.94
CA THR A 193 7.31 16.09 -5.37
C THR A 193 6.33 16.39 -4.27
N ASP A 194 5.12 16.78 -4.63
CA ASP A 194 4.06 16.90 -3.65
C ASP A 194 3.44 15.51 -3.42
N MET A 195 3.26 15.21 -2.15
CA MET A 195 2.57 14.01 -1.68
C MET A 195 1.37 14.42 -0.85
N HIS A 196 0.23 13.82 -1.13
CA HIS A 196 -1.00 14.12 -0.43
C HIS A 196 -1.72 12.85 0.04
N LEU A 197 -2.23 12.90 1.26
CA LEU A 197 -3.00 11.83 1.84
C LEU A 197 -4.36 11.76 1.14
N MET A 198 -4.71 10.60 0.61
CA MET A 198 -5.99 10.41 -0.06
C MET A 198 -7.12 10.21 0.95
N SER A 199 -8.32 10.71 0.64
CA SER A 199 -9.50 10.33 1.42
C SER A 199 -9.73 8.82 1.37
N VAL A 200 -10.35 8.27 2.41
CA VAL A 200 -10.67 6.83 2.49
C VAL A 200 -11.49 6.37 1.29
N VAL A 201 -12.48 7.15 0.89
CA VAL A 201 -13.35 6.84 -0.25
C VAL A 201 -12.54 6.77 -1.56
N LEU A 202 -11.68 7.77 -1.81
CA LEU A 202 -10.86 7.80 -3.03
C LEU A 202 -9.82 6.69 -3.05
N SER A 203 -9.13 6.46 -1.93
CA SER A 203 -8.12 5.39 -1.86
C SER A 203 -8.73 4.00 -2.09
N GLN A 204 -9.91 3.74 -1.53
CA GLN A 204 -10.64 2.49 -1.72
C GLN A 204 -11.10 2.32 -3.18
N ALA A 205 -11.63 3.37 -3.80
CA ALA A 205 -12.02 3.36 -5.21
C ALA A 205 -10.81 3.06 -6.12
N ARG A 206 -9.66 3.70 -5.84
CA ARG A 206 -8.43 3.44 -6.60
C ARG A 206 -7.86 2.03 -6.36
N LEU A 207 -7.93 1.52 -5.14
CA LEU A 207 -7.51 0.14 -4.84
C LEU A 207 -8.35 -0.88 -5.63
N THR A 208 -9.65 -0.64 -5.77
CA THR A 208 -10.56 -1.47 -6.57
C THR A 208 -10.26 -1.36 -8.07
N ALA A 209 -9.91 -0.16 -8.56
CA ALA A 209 -9.56 0.05 -9.98
C ALA A 209 -8.31 -0.72 -10.43
N PHE A 210 -7.45 -1.16 -9.50
CA PHE A 210 -6.27 -2.01 -9.77
C PHE A 210 -6.47 -3.45 -9.30
N ALA A 211 -7.69 -3.89 -9.03
CA ALA A 211 -8.00 -5.29 -8.79
C ALA A 211 -7.85 -6.11 -10.09
N ARG A 212 -7.52 -7.39 -9.96
CA ARG A 212 -7.29 -8.28 -11.12
C ARG A 212 -8.50 -8.44 -12.04
N ASP A 213 -9.69 -8.32 -11.49
CA ASP A 213 -10.99 -8.43 -12.16
C ASP A 213 -11.60 -7.06 -12.49
N THR A 214 -10.79 -6.00 -12.46
CA THR A 214 -11.26 -4.65 -12.77
C THR A 214 -11.83 -4.53 -14.19
N THR A 215 -12.84 -3.68 -14.32
CA THR A 215 -13.36 -3.25 -15.62
C THR A 215 -12.71 -1.98 -16.16
N ASP A 216 -11.95 -1.26 -15.32
CA ASP A 216 -11.38 0.05 -15.66
C ASP A 216 -10.22 -0.04 -16.64
N PHE A 217 -9.37 -1.06 -16.48
CA PHE A 217 -8.20 -1.30 -17.31
C PHE A 217 -8.19 -2.73 -17.86
N GLU A 218 -7.37 -2.97 -18.88
CA GLU A 218 -7.10 -4.29 -19.45
C GLU A 218 -5.78 -4.81 -18.93
N LEU A 219 -5.80 -5.94 -18.20
CA LEU A 219 -4.59 -6.58 -17.72
C LEU A 219 -3.82 -7.21 -18.88
N VAL A 220 -2.54 -6.86 -19.02
CA VAL A 220 -1.63 -7.52 -19.96
C VAL A 220 -1.00 -8.73 -19.26
N GLU A 221 -1.43 -9.91 -19.66
CA GLU A 221 -0.92 -11.16 -19.09
C GLU A 221 0.47 -11.57 -19.66
N PRO A 222 1.23 -12.37 -18.91
CA PRO A 222 1.01 -12.85 -17.56
C PRO A 222 1.37 -11.82 -16.49
N VAL A 223 0.75 -11.91 -15.30
CA VAL A 223 1.27 -11.25 -14.10
C VAL A 223 2.50 -12.02 -13.64
N LEU A 224 3.58 -11.31 -13.33
CA LEU A 224 4.85 -11.91 -12.92
C LEU A 224 5.09 -11.66 -11.44
N GLU A 225 5.43 -12.70 -10.68
CA GLU A 225 5.99 -12.57 -9.34
C GLU A 225 7.52 -12.73 -9.45
N ILE A 226 8.26 -11.71 -9.02
CA ILE A 226 9.71 -11.64 -9.08
C ILE A 226 10.26 -11.67 -7.65
N ARG A 227 11.26 -12.51 -7.41
CA ARG A 227 11.93 -12.64 -6.12
C ARG A 227 13.31 -11.99 -6.11
N SER A 228 13.89 -11.88 -4.93
CA SER A 228 15.21 -11.28 -4.72
C SER A 228 16.34 -11.95 -5.49
N ASP A 229 16.25 -13.27 -5.73
CA ASP A 229 17.21 -14.06 -6.52
C ASP A 229 17.00 -13.92 -8.04
N GLY A 230 16.03 -13.09 -8.46
CA GLY A 230 15.65 -12.92 -9.86
C GLY A 230 14.79 -14.05 -10.43
N SER A 231 14.43 -15.05 -9.62
CA SER A 231 13.50 -16.09 -10.07
C SER A 231 12.12 -15.49 -10.32
N VAL A 232 11.45 -15.97 -11.37
CA VAL A 232 10.15 -15.47 -11.82
C VAL A 232 9.11 -16.58 -11.82
N ARG A 233 7.94 -16.27 -11.31
CA ARG A 233 6.77 -17.14 -11.39
C ARG A 233 5.63 -16.40 -12.09
N ARG A 234 5.03 -17.03 -13.10
CA ARG A 234 3.78 -16.54 -13.70
C ARG A 234 2.63 -16.84 -12.75
N LEU A 235 1.91 -15.81 -12.34
CA LEU A 235 0.72 -15.96 -11.51
C LEU A 235 -0.46 -16.33 -12.42
N LYS A 236 -1.03 -17.53 -12.22
CA LYS A 236 -2.26 -17.92 -12.89
C LYS A 236 -3.41 -17.07 -12.35
N LEU A 237 -4.20 -16.48 -13.22
CA LEU A 237 -5.49 -15.93 -12.85
C LEU A 237 -6.40 -17.14 -12.52
N LEU A 238 -6.77 -17.26 -11.25
CA LEU A 238 -7.90 -18.12 -10.90
C LEU A 238 -9.13 -17.42 -11.50
N SER A 239 -9.69 -17.99 -12.57
CA SER A 239 -10.99 -17.57 -13.07
C SER A 239 -12.00 -17.81 -11.96
N THR A 240 -12.38 -16.76 -11.26
CA THR A 240 -13.54 -16.79 -10.36
C THR A 240 -14.78 -16.84 -11.25
N SER A 241 -15.08 -18.01 -11.82
CA SER A 241 -16.41 -18.28 -12.29
C SER A 241 -17.28 -18.44 -11.05
N LEU A 242 -17.77 -17.35 -10.50
CA LEU A 242 -18.93 -17.36 -9.65
C LEU A 242 -20.08 -17.85 -10.54
N ARG A 243 -20.35 -19.16 -10.52
CA ARG A 243 -21.67 -19.65 -10.92
C ARG A 243 -22.66 -18.95 -9.99
N PRO A 244 -23.71 -18.31 -10.51
CA PRO A 244 -24.79 -17.85 -9.67
C PRO A 244 -25.33 -19.08 -8.94
N THR A 245 -25.17 -19.14 -7.64
CA THR A 245 -25.93 -20.06 -6.80
C THR A 245 -27.38 -19.67 -7.00
N GLU A 246 -28.18 -20.57 -7.60
CA GLU A 246 -29.62 -20.44 -7.67
C GLU A 246 -30.15 -20.14 -6.27
N SER A 247 -30.67 -18.94 -6.13
CA SER A 247 -31.36 -18.53 -4.90
C SER A 247 -32.61 -19.42 -4.76
N HIS A 248 -32.62 -20.30 -3.79
CA HIS A 248 -33.86 -20.86 -3.30
C HIS A 248 -34.80 -19.71 -2.91
N ARG A 249 -35.83 -19.52 -3.72
CA ARG A 249 -37.03 -18.75 -3.38
C ARG A 249 -37.64 -19.43 -2.16
N THR A 250 -37.46 -18.90 -0.99
CA THR A 250 -38.33 -19.13 0.15
C THR A 250 -39.46 -18.11 0.06
N ASP A 251 -40.56 -18.59 -0.42
CA ASP A 251 -41.88 -17.95 -0.37
C ASP A 251 -42.27 -17.80 1.10
N THR A 252 -42.21 -16.60 1.65
CA THR A 252 -42.74 -16.29 2.98
C THR A 252 -43.83 -15.22 2.79
N SER A 253 -45.02 -15.70 2.52
CA SER A 253 -46.25 -14.94 2.63
C SER A 253 -46.50 -14.60 4.11
N VAL A 254 -46.28 -13.35 4.49
CA VAL A 254 -46.75 -12.83 5.80
C VAL A 254 -48.19 -12.37 5.62
N ILE A 255 -49.12 -13.10 6.20
CA ILE A 255 -50.51 -12.72 6.38
C ILE A 255 -50.56 -11.76 7.56
N LEU A 256 -50.92 -10.48 7.29
CA LEU A 256 -51.37 -9.57 8.32
C LEU A 256 -52.83 -9.93 8.64
N ARG A 257 -53.10 -10.25 9.89
CA ARG A 257 -54.43 -10.19 10.50
C ARG A 257 -54.44 -9.13 11.59
N GLU A 258 -55.40 -8.29 11.46
CA GLU A 258 -56.05 -7.32 12.34
C GLU A 258 -55.46 -7.08 13.74
#